data_fdee14955fdff567edb852c1034e39db
#
_entry.id   fdee14955fdff567edb852c1034e39db
#
_cell.length_a   1.000
_cell.length_b   1.000
_cell.length_c   1.000
_cell.angle_alpha   90.00
_cell.angle_beta   90.00
_cell.angle_gamma   90.00
#
_symmetry.space_group_name_H-M   'P 1'
#
loop_
_entity.id
_entity.type
_entity.pdbx_description
1 polymer ?
#
loop_
_entity_poly.entity_id
_entity_poly.type
_entity_poly.pdbx_seq_one_letter_code
_entity_poly.pdbx_strand_id
1 'polypeptide(L)'
;ELNIVIASLKNYVNFIGGVNKNKTRKESSKWVDTLKIKTPSLDQKVKNLSGGNQQKVVLGKWLSRDCNILIFDEPTRGIDVGAKSEIYKLINKLAAEGKSIIMISSELPEILRMSHRIIVMCEGRITGELSCEEATQERIMEYATKRMK
;
A
#
# COMPACT_ATOMS: atom_id res chain seq x y z
N GLU A 1 -6.64 17.17 -3.71
CA GLU A 1 -5.39 17.25 -2.91
C GLU A 1 -5.57 16.73 -1.49
N LEU A 2 -6.62 17.11 -0.77
CA LEU A 2 -6.83 16.78 0.65
C LEU A 2 -6.76 15.29 0.97
N ASN A 3 -7.20 14.42 0.07
CA ASN A 3 -7.15 12.97 0.28
C ASN A 3 -5.73 12.42 0.52
N ILE A 4 -4.70 13.07 -0.01
CA ILE A 4 -3.31 12.64 0.19
C ILE A 4 -2.78 13.10 1.55
N VAL A 5 -3.06 14.33 1.95
CA VAL A 5 -2.49 14.92 3.18
C VAL A 5 -3.33 14.73 4.43
N ILE A 6 -4.54 14.18 4.32
CA ILE A 6 -5.48 14.08 5.45
C ILE A 6 -4.93 13.28 6.64
N ALA A 7 -4.12 12.26 6.38
CA ALA A 7 -3.51 11.45 7.43
C ALA A 7 -2.42 12.21 8.21
N SER A 8 -1.84 13.24 7.60
CA SER A 8 -0.79 14.11 8.17
C SER A 8 -1.25 15.56 8.30
N LEU A 9 -2.57 15.82 8.28
CA LEU A 9 -3.15 17.16 8.21
C LEU A 9 -2.66 18.10 9.32
N LYS A 10 -2.37 17.57 10.51
CA LYS A 10 -1.81 18.34 11.64
C LYS A 10 -0.55 19.14 11.25
N ASN A 11 0.26 18.62 10.32
CA ASN A 11 1.50 19.26 9.87
C ASN A 11 1.26 20.49 8.99
N TYR A 12 0.01 20.69 8.55
CA TYR A 12 -0.39 21.72 7.59
C TYR A 12 -1.41 22.72 8.16
N VAL A 13 -1.75 22.57 9.44
CA VAL A 13 -2.67 23.47 10.14
C VAL A 13 -1.86 24.56 10.85
N ASN A 14 -2.29 25.82 10.73
CA ASN A 14 -1.70 26.93 11.44
C ASN A 14 -2.26 27.04 12.88
N PHE A 15 -1.70 27.97 13.67
CA PHE A 15 -2.08 28.20 15.07
C PHE A 15 -3.59 28.52 15.27
N ILE A 16 -4.24 29.07 14.24
CA ILE A 16 -5.67 29.48 14.30
C ILE A 16 -6.59 28.36 13.75
N GLY A 17 -6.04 27.17 13.45
CA GLY A 17 -6.81 26.04 12.89
C GLY A 17 -7.00 26.09 11.37
N GLY A 18 -6.46 27.09 10.67
CA GLY A 18 -6.55 27.21 9.23
C GLY A 18 -5.57 26.28 8.50
N VAL A 19 -6.04 25.60 7.45
CA VAL A 19 -5.20 24.74 6.61
C VAL A 19 -4.36 25.57 5.64
N ASN A 20 -3.04 25.38 5.64
CA ASN A 20 -2.13 26.03 4.72
C ASN A 20 -2.20 25.37 3.33
N LYS A 21 -3.04 25.92 2.46
CA LYS A 21 -3.29 25.40 1.12
C LYS A 21 -2.02 25.28 0.25
N ASN A 22 -1.06 26.19 0.39
CA ASN A 22 0.17 26.15 -0.40
C ASN A 22 1.03 24.93 0.01
N LYS A 23 1.14 24.66 1.31
CA LYS A 23 1.87 23.49 1.82
C LYS A 23 1.18 22.19 1.44
N THR A 24 -0.14 22.07 1.61
CA THR A 24 -0.89 20.87 1.23
C THR A 24 -0.80 20.59 -0.26
N ARG A 25 -0.89 21.64 -1.08
CA ARG A 25 -0.79 21.51 -2.54
C ARG A 25 0.59 21.05 -2.99
N LYS A 26 1.65 21.59 -2.41
CA LYS A 26 3.04 21.19 -2.67
C LYS A 26 3.28 19.72 -2.30
N GLU A 27 2.84 19.30 -1.12
CA GLU A 27 2.99 17.90 -0.69
C GLU A 27 2.15 16.94 -1.55
N SER A 28 0.92 17.31 -1.88
CA SER A 28 0.08 16.50 -2.76
C SER A 28 0.67 16.36 -4.15
N SER A 29 1.25 17.43 -4.72
CA SER A 29 1.95 17.36 -6.02
C SER A 29 3.13 16.38 -5.95
N LYS A 30 3.97 16.47 -4.92
CA LYS A 30 5.08 15.55 -4.69
C LYS A 30 4.62 14.08 -4.75
N TRP A 31 3.52 13.75 -4.07
CA TRP A 31 3.02 12.37 -4.06
C TRP A 31 2.36 11.96 -5.38
N VAL A 32 1.68 12.89 -6.06
CA VAL A 32 1.15 12.63 -7.42
C VAL A 32 2.28 12.27 -8.37
N ASP A 33 3.40 13.00 -8.33
CA ASP A 33 4.56 12.75 -9.18
C ASP A 33 5.29 11.46 -8.78
N THR A 34 5.54 11.27 -7.47
CA THR A 34 6.24 10.08 -6.94
C THR A 34 5.52 8.79 -7.28
N LEU A 35 4.19 8.77 -7.13
CA LEU A 35 3.34 7.61 -7.38
C LEU A 35 2.84 7.54 -8.82
N LYS A 36 3.21 8.52 -9.65
CA LYS A 36 2.76 8.64 -11.05
C LYS A 36 1.23 8.52 -11.14
N ILE A 37 0.50 9.30 -10.31
CA ILE A 37 -0.96 9.31 -10.31
C ILE A 37 -1.42 10.08 -11.56
N LYS A 38 -2.12 9.41 -12.45
CA LYS A 38 -2.70 10.03 -13.64
C LYS A 38 -3.95 10.81 -13.25
N THR A 39 -3.83 12.12 -13.15
CA THR A 39 -4.92 13.05 -12.84
C THR A 39 -4.77 14.33 -13.64
N PRO A 40 -5.88 14.94 -14.13
CA PRO A 40 -5.82 16.22 -14.84
C PRO A 40 -5.48 17.41 -13.92
N SER A 41 -5.76 17.29 -12.62
CA SER A 41 -5.43 18.32 -11.62
C SER A 41 -5.46 17.75 -10.21
N LEU A 42 -4.88 18.50 -9.24
CA LEU A 42 -4.95 18.16 -7.81
C LEU A 42 -6.36 18.32 -7.23
N ASP A 43 -7.24 19.03 -7.91
CA ASP A 43 -8.63 19.31 -7.47
C ASP A 43 -9.61 18.24 -7.98
N GLN A 44 -9.13 17.31 -8.83
CA GLN A 44 -9.93 16.19 -9.33
C GLN A 44 -10.47 15.35 -8.18
N LYS A 45 -11.75 15.01 -8.22
CA LYS A 45 -12.38 14.10 -7.26
C LYS A 45 -11.83 12.68 -7.47
N VAL A 46 -11.37 12.04 -6.40
CA VAL A 46 -10.75 10.71 -6.44
C VAL A 46 -11.68 9.67 -7.07
N LYS A 47 -12.98 9.73 -6.80
CA LYS A 47 -13.98 8.83 -7.40
C LYS A 47 -14.01 8.81 -8.93
N ASN A 48 -13.48 9.85 -9.58
CA ASN A 48 -13.43 9.96 -11.03
C ASN A 48 -12.10 9.46 -11.63
N LEU A 49 -11.17 8.97 -10.79
CA LEU A 49 -9.93 8.33 -11.22
C LEU A 49 -10.16 6.84 -11.49
N SER A 50 -9.30 6.23 -12.31
CA SER A 50 -9.28 4.76 -12.45
C SER A 50 -8.94 4.09 -11.10
N GLY A 51 -9.34 2.83 -10.92
CA GLY A 51 -9.12 2.07 -9.69
C GLY A 51 -7.64 2.08 -9.24
N GLY A 52 -6.71 1.86 -10.16
CA GLY A 52 -5.27 1.92 -9.87
C GLY A 52 -4.80 3.30 -9.42
N ASN A 53 -5.34 4.40 -9.96
CA ASN A 53 -5.01 5.75 -9.51
C ASN A 53 -5.67 6.08 -8.15
N GLN A 54 -6.89 5.57 -7.89
CA GLN A 54 -7.51 5.68 -6.57
C GLN A 54 -6.65 4.97 -5.50
N GLN A 55 -6.18 3.76 -5.78
CA GLN A 55 -5.29 3.01 -4.88
C GLN A 55 -3.98 3.76 -4.62
N LYS A 56 -3.37 4.36 -5.65
CA LYS A 56 -2.18 5.21 -5.48
C LYS A 56 -2.44 6.42 -4.59
N VAL A 57 -3.63 7.03 -4.66
CA VAL A 57 -4.02 8.12 -3.74
C VAL A 57 -4.09 7.62 -2.30
N VAL A 58 -4.63 6.41 -2.06
CA VAL A 58 -4.67 5.78 -0.73
C VAL A 58 -3.25 5.51 -0.23
N LEU A 59 -2.37 4.98 -1.07
CA LEU A 59 -0.96 4.79 -0.73
C LEU A 59 -0.29 6.12 -0.36
N GLY A 60 -0.44 7.15 -1.19
CA GLY A 60 0.10 8.48 -0.94
C GLY A 60 -0.36 9.08 0.39
N LYS A 61 -1.62 8.84 0.76
CA LYS A 61 -2.18 9.29 2.04
C LYS A 61 -1.40 8.73 3.24
N TRP A 62 -1.05 7.46 3.23
CA TRP A 62 -0.34 6.83 4.35
C TRP A 62 1.16 7.08 4.30
N LEU A 63 1.75 7.10 3.10
CA LEU A 63 3.17 7.41 2.92
C LEU A 63 3.52 8.85 3.32
N SER A 64 2.57 9.79 3.21
CA SER A 64 2.76 11.18 3.67
C SER A 64 3.00 11.31 5.19
N ARG A 65 2.77 10.24 5.96
CA ARG A 65 3.03 10.21 7.41
C ARG A 65 4.46 9.81 7.79
N ASP A 66 5.26 9.39 6.82
CA ASP A 66 6.63 8.91 7.04
C ASP A 66 6.74 7.86 8.17
N CYS A 67 5.90 6.83 8.11
CA CYS A 67 5.93 5.71 9.04
C CYS A 67 7.09 4.75 8.70
N ASN A 68 7.70 4.15 9.74
CA ASN A 68 8.73 3.13 9.55
C ASN A 68 8.16 1.74 9.28
N ILE A 69 6.93 1.48 9.73
CA ILE A 69 6.20 0.23 9.51
C ILE A 69 4.97 0.54 8.67
N LEU A 70 4.80 -0.18 7.59
CA LEU A 70 3.71 -0.04 6.63
C LEU A 70 2.96 -1.36 6.52
N ILE A 71 1.65 -1.32 6.71
CA ILE A 71 0.76 -2.47 6.53
C ILE A 71 -0.10 -2.20 5.30
N PHE A 72 0.03 -3.06 4.30
CA PHE A 72 -0.76 -3.03 3.07
C PHE A 72 -1.73 -4.20 3.06
N ASP A 73 -3.02 -3.91 3.10
CA ASP A 73 -4.09 -4.89 3.03
C ASP A 73 -4.67 -4.90 1.61
N GLU A 74 -4.49 -6.01 0.89
CA GLU A 74 -4.89 -6.22 -0.50
C GLU A 74 -4.52 -5.03 -1.42
N PRO A 75 -3.23 -4.62 -1.48
CA PRO A 75 -2.84 -3.35 -2.12
C PRO A 75 -3.08 -3.32 -3.63
N THR A 76 -3.27 -4.49 -4.25
CA THR A 76 -3.43 -4.63 -5.70
C THR A 76 -4.77 -5.21 -6.12
N ARG A 77 -5.69 -5.37 -5.18
CA ARG A 77 -7.00 -5.95 -5.48
C ARG A 77 -7.81 -5.06 -6.42
N GLY A 78 -8.35 -5.67 -7.48
CA GLY A 78 -9.24 -4.98 -8.41
C GLY A 78 -8.58 -3.95 -9.33
N ILE A 79 -7.25 -4.00 -9.48
CA ILE A 79 -6.50 -3.12 -10.39
C ILE A 79 -5.87 -3.92 -11.53
N ASP A 80 -5.58 -3.24 -12.63
CA ASP A 80 -4.96 -3.85 -13.80
C ASP A 80 -3.50 -4.25 -13.59
N VAL A 81 -2.98 -5.15 -14.42
CA VAL A 81 -1.62 -5.72 -14.32
C VAL A 81 -0.54 -4.64 -14.37
N GLY A 82 -0.73 -3.61 -15.17
CA GLY A 82 0.22 -2.50 -15.29
C GLY A 82 0.33 -1.72 -13.98
N ALA A 83 -0.81 -1.38 -13.37
CA ALA A 83 -0.85 -0.68 -12.10
C ALA A 83 -0.33 -1.54 -10.94
N LYS A 84 -0.59 -2.88 -10.95
CA LYS A 84 0.03 -3.82 -9.99
C LYS A 84 1.56 -3.74 -10.01
N SER A 85 2.15 -3.79 -11.22
CA SER A 85 3.60 -3.71 -11.38
C SER A 85 4.20 -2.42 -10.80
N GLU A 86 3.50 -1.30 -10.94
CA GLU A 86 3.96 -0.03 -10.36
C GLU A 86 3.89 -0.03 -8.82
N ILE A 87 2.85 -0.65 -8.23
CA ILE A 87 2.74 -0.80 -6.78
C ILE A 87 3.83 -1.72 -6.23
N TYR A 88 4.14 -2.82 -6.90
CA TYR A 88 5.24 -3.71 -6.50
C TYR A 88 6.59 -2.99 -6.50
N LYS A 89 6.87 -2.20 -7.55
CA LYS A 89 8.09 -1.38 -7.60
C LYS A 89 8.17 -0.38 -6.46
N LEU A 90 7.03 0.24 -6.10
CA LEU A 90 6.96 1.14 -4.97
C LEU A 90 7.26 0.44 -3.65
N ILE A 91 6.60 -0.71 -3.39
CA ILE A 91 6.80 -1.51 -2.17
C ILE A 91 8.26 -1.93 -2.04
N ASN A 92 8.87 -2.44 -3.11
CA ASN A 92 10.28 -2.83 -3.12
C ASN A 92 11.21 -1.64 -2.87
N LYS A 93 10.91 -0.48 -3.43
CA LYS A 93 11.67 0.75 -3.17
C LYS A 93 11.60 1.15 -1.70
N LEU A 94 10.41 1.13 -1.08
CA LEU A 94 10.22 1.45 0.33
C LEU A 94 10.98 0.48 1.24
N ALA A 95 10.97 -0.82 0.91
CA ALA A 95 11.75 -1.83 1.63
C ALA A 95 13.27 -1.56 1.51
N ALA A 96 13.75 -1.22 0.32
CA ALA A 96 15.15 -0.85 0.09
C ALA A 96 15.57 0.44 0.83
N GLU A 97 14.62 1.35 1.08
CA GLU A 97 14.81 2.55 1.90
C GLU A 97 14.76 2.27 3.43
N GLY A 98 14.66 0.99 3.83
CA GLY A 98 14.67 0.55 5.23
C GLY A 98 13.30 0.55 5.92
N LYS A 99 12.20 0.70 5.18
CA LYS A 99 10.85 0.56 5.76
C LYS A 99 10.53 -0.92 6.00
N SER A 100 9.91 -1.23 7.13
CA SER A 100 9.37 -2.57 7.41
C SER A 100 7.98 -2.69 6.79
N ILE A 101 7.74 -3.74 6.02
CA ILE A 101 6.50 -3.91 5.27
C ILE A 101 5.80 -5.19 5.66
N ILE A 102 4.52 -5.09 6.00
CA ILE A 102 3.60 -6.22 6.13
C ILE A 102 2.61 -6.12 4.98
N MET A 103 2.58 -7.11 4.11
CA MET A 103 1.64 -7.19 3.01
C MET A 103 0.66 -8.32 3.27
N ILE A 104 -0.63 -8.02 3.24
CA ILE A 104 -1.71 -8.99 3.31
C ILE A 104 -2.25 -9.15 1.90
N SER A 105 -2.32 -10.37 1.40
CA SER A 105 -2.84 -10.65 0.06
C SER A 105 -3.45 -12.07 0.02
N SER A 106 -4.48 -12.21 -0.78
CA SER A 106 -5.08 -13.50 -1.14
C SER A 106 -4.53 -14.06 -2.47
N GLU A 107 -3.69 -13.29 -3.17
CA GLU A 107 -3.12 -13.69 -4.45
C GLU A 107 -1.77 -14.38 -4.26
N LEU A 108 -1.73 -15.72 -4.39
CA LEU A 108 -0.51 -16.51 -4.22
C LEU A 108 0.69 -16.04 -5.06
N PRO A 109 0.52 -15.68 -6.35
CA PRO A 109 1.63 -15.17 -7.15
C PRO A 109 2.22 -13.86 -6.61
N GLU A 110 1.39 -13.00 -6.01
CA GLU A 110 1.83 -11.76 -5.38
C GLU A 110 2.67 -12.06 -4.13
N ILE A 111 2.17 -12.93 -3.25
CA ILE A 111 2.84 -13.34 -2.02
C ILE A 111 4.22 -13.92 -2.33
N LEU A 112 4.29 -14.89 -3.25
CA LEU A 112 5.54 -15.57 -3.63
C LEU A 112 6.56 -14.61 -4.25
N ARG A 113 6.09 -13.60 -4.97
CA ARG A 113 6.96 -12.62 -5.64
C ARG A 113 7.51 -11.55 -4.70
N MET A 114 6.72 -11.15 -3.70
CA MET A 114 6.96 -9.92 -2.95
C MET A 114 7.48 -10.15 -1.54
N SER A 115 7.37 -11.38 -1.01
CA SER A 115 7.63 -11.64 0.41
C SER A 115 8.97 -12.32 0.63
N HIS A 116 9.72 -11.89 1.66
CA HIS A 116 10.90 -12.62 2.15
C HIS A 116 10.49 -13.71 3.16
N ARG A 117 9.39 -13.48 3.86
CA ARG A 117 8.82 -14.38 4.86
C ARG A 117 7.30 -14.35 4.74
N ILE A 118 6.68 -15.51 4.81
CA ILE A 118 5.25 -15.69 4.64
C ILE A 118 4.66 -16.30 5.91
N ILE A 119 3.66 -15.64 6.45
CA ILE A 119 2.86 -16.17 7.56
C ILE A 119 1.50 -16.55 6.98
N VAL A 120 1.13 -17.81 7.14
CA VAL A 120 -0.16 -18.32 6.66
C VAL A 120 -1.14 -18.39 7.81
N MET A 121 -2.35 -17.91 7.56
CA MET A 121 -3.46 -17.91 8.54
C MET A 121 -4.62 -18.75 8.03
N CYS A 122 -5.26 -19.49 8.94
CA CYS A 122 -6.52 -20.19 8.71
C CYS A 122 -7.42 -20.02 9.92
N GLU A 123 -8.67 -19.64 9.70
CA GLU A 123 -9.69 -19.48 10.76
C GLU A 123 -9.22 -18.62 11.96
N GLY A 124 -8.51 -17.51 11.66
CA GLY A 124 -8.01 -16.56 12.67
C GLY A 124 -6.76 -17.01 13.43
N ARG A 125 -6.11 -18.12 13.04
CA ARG A 125 -4.91 -18.65 13.67
C ARG A 125 -3.75 -18.73 12.67
N ILE A 126 -2.52 -18.58 13.15
CA ILE A 126 -1.32 -18.82 12.35
C ILE A 126 -1.15 -20.34 12.26
N THR A 127 -1.15 -20.87 11.04
CA THR A 127 -1.05 -22.29 10.73
C THR A 127 0.30 -22.67 10.14
N GLY A 128 1.07 -21.71 9.65
CA GLY A 128 2.41 -21.94 9.12
C GLY A 128 3.21 -20.67 8.95
N GLU A 129 4.52 -20.84 8.91
CA GLU A 129 5.49 -19.81 8.56
C GLU A 129 6.48 -20.41 7.57
N LEU A 130 6.78 -19.70 6.50
CA LEU A 130 7.66 -20.13 5.42
C LEU A 130 8.64 -19.01 5.05
N SER A 131 9.88 -19.37 4.79
CA SER A 131 10.79 -18.47 4.07
C SER A 131 10.42 -18.39 2.58
N CYS A 132 10.89 -17.36 1.89
CA CYS A 132 10.69 -17.22 0.45
C CYS A 132 11.21 -18.45 -0.33
N GLU A 133 12.33 -19.02 0.12
CA GLU A 133 12.99 -20.18 -0.53
C GLU A 133 12.18 -21.46 -0.39
N GLU A 134 11.47 -21.63 0.73
CA GLU A 134 10.65 -22.81 1.02
C GLU A 134 9.23 -22.71 0.50
N ALA A 135 8.78 -21.50 0.16
CA ALA A 135 7.39 -21.23 -0.18
C ALA A 135 7.05 -21.73 -1.59
N THR A 136 6.06 -22.59 -1.68
CA THR A 136 5.38 -22.94 -2.94
C THR A 136 3.89 -22.72 -2.78
N GLN A 137 3.16 -22.66 -3.90
CA GLN A 137 1.70 -22.51 -3.85
C GLN A 137 1.07 -23.65 -3.06
N GLU A 138 1.55 -24.89 -3.25
CA GLU A 138 1.06 -26.10 -2.60
C GLU A 138 1.26 -26.01 -1.09
N ARG A 139 2.48 -25.66 -0.63
CA ARG A 139 2.78 -25.53 0.81
C ARG A 139 1.95 -24.42 1.48
N ILE A 140 1.80 -23.27 0.81
CA ILE A 140 0.95 -22.19 1.34
C ILE A 140 -0.49 -22.69 1.45
N MET A 141 -1.03 -23.35 0.42
CA MET A 141 -2.38 -23.87 0.45
C MET A 141 -2.59 -24.99 1.47
N GLU A 142 -1.60 -25.85 1.70
CA GLU A 142 -1.64 -26.84 2.77
C GLU A 142 -1.87 -26.17 4.14
N TYR A 143 -1.12 -25.12 4.46
CA TYR A 143 -1.32 -24.37 5.70
C TYR A 143 -2.62 -23.57 5.70
N ALA A 144 -3.03 -22.97 4.58
CA ALA A 144 -4.23 -22.16 4.48
C ALA A 144 -5.53 -22.97 4.64
N THR A 145 -5.48 -24.27 4.36
CA THR A 145 -6.63 -25.20 4.51
C THR A 145 -6.55 -26.10 5.72
N LYS A 146 -5.49 -25.99 6.52
CA LYS A 146 -5.25 -26.81 7.70
C LYS A 146 -6.21 -26.43 8.83
N ARG A 147 -7.35 -27.12 8.88
CA ARG A 147 -8.27 -27.04 10.03
C ARG A 147 -7.59 -27.67 11.24
N MET A 148 -7.33 -26.85 12.24
CA MET A 148 -6.90 -27.39 13.54
C MET A 148 -8.13 -27.89 14.27
N LYS A 149 -8.14 -29.21 14.57
CA LYS A 149 -9.16 -29.83 15.44
C LYS A 149 -9.05 -29.32 16.86
#